data_6aeeea25a133785d5fc44a820d001513
#
_entry.id   6aeeea25a133785d5fc44a820d001513
#
_cell.length_a   1.000
_cell.length_b   1.000
_cell.length_c   1.000
_cell.angle_alpha   90.00
_cell.angle_beta   90.00
_cell.angle_gamma   90.00
#
_symmetry.space_group_name_H-M   'P 1'
#
loop_
_entity.id
_entity.type
_entity.pdbx_description
1 polymer ?
#
loop_
_entity_poly.entity_id
_entity_poly.type
_entity_poly.pdbx_seq_one_letter_code
_entity_poly.pdbx_strand_id
1 'polypeptide(L)'
;MKKLLLLLMLPVIFVSGVVALYVGFGQWEKPSAPDLMMCNGEYALCAASGSTPTGKTITVKGKVFQEGMAVCPVLTGRSVANGALMNNSCDAPAGKVWSLFSTVSEAPQAPSWAVAPLVSRSFILGKNSGMSNQWSFLCDKQVKKTNGVQLASCYGPINES
;
A
#
# COMPACT_ATOMS: atom_id res chain seq x y z
N MET A 1 -28.17 28.66 -53.81
CA MET A 1 -27.43 27.44 -53.57
C MET A 1 -26.42 27.54 -52.42
N LYS A 2 -25.72 28.67 -52.19
CA LYS A 2 -24.74 28.80 -51.08
C LYS A 2 -25.36 28.79 -49.64
N LYS A 3 -26.60 29.26 -49.49
CA LYS A 3 -27.24 29.28 -48.16
C LYS A 3 -27.75 27.91 -47.67
N LEU A 4 -28.04 26.99 -48.60
CA LEU A 4 -28.50 25.64 -48.25
C LEU A 4 -27.34 24.75 -47.75
N LEU A 5 -26.14 25.00 -48.25
CA LEU A 5 -24.95 24.24 -47.84
C LEU A 5 -24.50 24.56 -46.44
N LEU A 6 -24.73 25.80 -45.96
CA LEU A 6 -24.38 26.24 -44.63
C LEU A 6 -25.24 25.62 -43.52
N LEU A 7 -26.51 25.34 -43.82
CA LEU A 7 -27.46 24.74 -42.87
C LEU A 7 -27.23 23.26 -42.64
N LEU A 8 -26.63 22.56 -43.61
CA LEU A 8 -26.28 21.12 -43.50
C LEU A 8 -24.97 20.86 -42.75
N MET A 9 -24.11 21.85 -42.67
CA MET A 9 -22.81 21.71 -41.96
C MET A 9 -22.93 21.94 -40.42
N LEU A 10 -23.92 22.69 -39.95
CA LEU A 10 -24.12 22.97 -38.52
C LEU A 10 -24.42 21.73 -37.67
N PRO A 11 -25.27 20.77 -38.06
CA PRO A 11 -25.53 19.58 -37.24
C PRO A 11 -24.33 18.62 -37.17
N VAL A 12 -23.46 18.58 -38.19
CA VAL A 12 -22.28 17.70 -38.22
C VAL A 12 -21.22 18.17 -37.22
N ILE A 13 -21.04 19.48 -37.08
CA ILE A 13 -20.09 20.04 -36.10
C ILE A 13 -20.57 19.81 -34.65
N PHE A 14 -21.90 19.89 -34.43
CA PHE A 14 -22.48 19.65 -33.10
C PHE A 14 -22.37 18.17 -32.67
N VAL A 15 -22.60 17.22 -33.59
CA VAL A 15 -22.50 15.78 -33.30
C VAL A 15 -21.04 15.39 -33.02
N SER A 16 -20.09 15.92 -33.79
CA SER A 16 -18.67 15.66 -33.58
C SER A 16 -18.13 16.27 -32.27
N GLY A 17 -18.61 17.44 -31.89
CA GLY A 17 -18.24 18.09 -30.63
C GLY A 17 -18.75 17.33 -29.40
N VAL A 18 -19.97 16.82 -29.46
CA VAL A 18 -20.58 16.03 -28.37
C VAL A 18 -19.90 14.67 -28.24
N VAL A 19 -19.57 14.00 -29.34
CA VAL A 19 -18.85 12.71 -29.32
C VAL A 19 -17.44 12.91 -28.76
N ALA A 20 -16.74 13.99 -29.10
CA ALA A 20 -15.40 14.27 -28.55
C ALA A 20 -15.44 14.58 -27.02
N LEU A 21 -16.52 15.21 -26.54
CA LEU A 21 -16.71 15.42 -25.10
C LEU A 21 -17.06 14.13 -24.34
N TYR A 22 -17.76 13.16 -24.96
CA TYR A 22 -18.08 11.88 -24.31
C TYR A 22 -16.89 10.91 -24.26
N VAL A 23 -15.96 10.99 -25.17
CA VAL A 23 -14.76 10.14 -25.16
C VAL A 23 -13.70 10.63 -24.15
N GLY A 24 -13.76 11.89 -23.76
CA GLY A 24 -12.83 12.48 -22.77
C GLY A 24 -13.19 12.20 -21.29
N PHE A 25 -14.39 11.73 -20.99
CA PHE A 25 -14.84 11.43 -19.63
C PHE A 25 -14.91 9.94 -19.39
N GLY A 26 -13.80 9.30 -19.03
CA GLY A 26 -14.00 7.98 -18.50
C GLY A 26 -12.95 6.93 -18.71
N GLN A 27 -11.71 7.24 -18.50
CA GLN A 27 -10.80 6.20 -18.02
C GLN A 27 -10.43 6.52 -16.56
N TRP A 28 -11.37 6.29 -15.67
CA TRP A 28 -11.02 6.01 -14.29
C TRP A 28 -10.26 4.68 -14.33
N GLU A 29 -8.94 4.73 -14.29
CA GLU A 29 -8.16 3.53 -14.06
C GLU A 29 -8.66 2.91 -12.76
N LYS A 30 -9.36 1.79 -12.87
CA LYS A 30 -9.71 0.98 -11.70
C LYS A 30 -8.39 0.67 -11.01
N PRO A 31 -8.23 0.98 -9.71
CA PRO A 31 -7.04 0.58 -8.99
C PRO A 31 -6.87 -0.93 -9.19
N SER A 32 -5.76 -1.32 -9.79
CA SER A 32 -5.44 -2.73 -9.98
C SER A 32 -5.44 -3.39 -8.60
N ALA A 33 -6.14 -4.51 -8.47
CA ALA A 33 -6.05 -5.30 -7.24
C ALA A 33 -4.57 -5.58 -6.93
N PRO A 34 -4.16 -5.56 -5.65
CA PRO A 34 -2.80 -5.89 -5.29
C PRO A 34 -2.48 -7.31 -5.75
N ASP A 35 -1.29 -7.50 -6.31
CA ASP A 35 -0.77 -8.81 -6.66
C ASP A 35 -0.42 -9.55 -5.37
N LEU A 36 -1.36 -10.36 -4.88
CA LEU A 36 -1.23 -11.05 -3.60
C LEU A 36 -0.40 -12.31 -3.75
N MET A 37 0.60 -12.42 -2.88
CA MET A 37 1.43 -13.60 -2.81
C MET A 37 1.57 -14.10 -1.37
N MET A 38 1.69 -15.42 -1.22
CA MET A 38 1.88 -16.08 0.08
C MET A 38 3.37 -16.31 0.29
N CYS A 39 3.88 -15.84 1.43
CA CYS A 39 5.22 -16.13 1.91
C CYS A 39 5.19 -17.07 3.11
N ASN A 40 6.28 -17.80 3.31
CA ASN A 40 6.51 -18.63 4.50
C ASN A 40 7.94 -18.41 4.98
N GLY A 41 8.09 -17.98 6.22
CA GLY A 41 9.40 -17.65 6.78
C GLY A 41 9.34 -16.55 7.82
N GLU A 42 10.46 -15.86 8.03
CA GLU A 42 10.50 -14.69 8.92
C GLU A 42 9.89 -13.45 8.24
N TYR A 43 9.09 -12.71 8.99
CA TYR A 43 8.52 -11.43 8.57
C TYR A 43 8.31 -10.49 9.77
N ALA A 44 8.34 -9.19 9.56
CA ALA A 44 7.95 -8.21 10.56
C ALA A 44 6.43 -8.03 10.55
N LEU A 45 5.77 -8.12 11.70
CA LEU A 45 4.34 -7.86 11.83
C LEU A 45 4.11 -6.35 11.94
N CYS A 46 4.22 -5.65 10.83
CA CYS A 46 4.24 -4.18 10.76
C CYS A 46 3.48 -3.61 9.54
N ALA A 47 2.67 -4.41 8.87
CA ALA A 47 2.05 -4.02 7.60
C ALA A 47 1.19 -2.74 7.69
N ALA A 48 0.57 -2.48 8.84
CA ALA A 48 -0.11 -1.23 9.15
C ALA A 48 0.14 -0.89 10.62
N SER A 49 0.81 0.21 10.89
CA SER A 49 1.25 0.58 12.25
C SER A 49 1.16 2.07 12.49
N GLY A 50 1.00 2.44 13.77
CA GLY A 50 1.36 3.77 14.22
C GLY A 50 2.86 3.97 14.05
N SER A 51 3.27 5.06 13.45
CA SER A 51 4.66 5.35 13.15
C SER A 51 5.05 6.78 13.52
N THR A 52 6.33 6.97 13.74
CA THR A 52 6.93 8.29 13.97
C THR A 52 7.54 8.77 12.65
N PRO A 53 7.25 10.02 12.20
CA PRO A 53 7.91 10.61 11.04
C PRO A 53 9.43 10.61 11.20
N THR A 54 10.15 10.21 10.16
CA THR A 54 11.62 10.21 10.15
C THR A 54 12.22 11.53 9.71
N GLY A 55 11.41 12.45 9.19
CA GLY A 55 11.85 13.67 8.53
C GLY A 55 12.33 13.46 7.09
N LYS A 56 12.26 12.22 6.58
CA LYS A 56 12.59 11.86 5.19
C LYS A 56 11.32 11.65 4.38
N THR A 57 11.51 11.47 3.08
CA THR A 57 10.45 11.08 2.15
C THR A 57 10.72 9.72 1.54
N ILE A 58 9.66 9.04 1.15
CA ILE A 58 9.68 7.76 0.44
C ILE A 58 8.85 7.88 -0.84
N THR A 59 9.35 7.35 -1.94
CA THR A 59 8.63 7.34 -3.21
C THR A 59 8.00 5.96 -3.44
N VAL A 60 6.68 5.94 -3.64
CA VAL A 60 5.92 4.72 -3.91
C VAL A 60 5.12 4.92 -5.19
N LYS A 61 5.36 4.09 -6.20
CA LYS A 61 4.69 4.19 -7.52
C LYS A 61 4.71 5.61 -8.10
N GLY A 62 5.85 6.29 -8.00
CA GLY A 62 6.03 7.65 -8.52
C GLY A 62 5.45 8.78 -7.67
N LYS A 63 4.77 8.49 -6.57
CA LYS A 63 4.28 9.49 -5.61
C LYS A 63 5.21 9.59 -4.42
N VAL A 64 5.46 10.81 -3.95
CA VAL A 64 6.30 11.10 -2.78
C VAL A 64 5.43 11.23 -1.54
N PHE A 65 5.82 10.55 -0.47
CA PHE A 65 5.15 10.55 0.82
C PHE A 65 6.14 10.88 1.92
N GLN A 66 5.66 11.38 3.06
CA GLN A 66 6.45 11.43 4.28
C GLN A 66 6.76 10.01 4.75
N GLU A 67 8.02 9.73 5.09
CA GLU A 67 8.42 8.43 5.63
C GLU A 67 8.13 8.35 7.12
N GLY A 68 7.50 7.25 7.54
CA GLY A 68 7.31 6.90 8.94
C GLY A 68 8.08 5.64 9.32
N MET A 69 8.53 5.58 10.56
CA MET A 69 9.23 4.44 11.13
C MET A 69 8.43 3.84 12.29
N ALA A 70 8.29 2.53 12.29
CA ALA A 70 7.74 1.75 13.39
C ALA A 70 8.68 0.61 13.78
N VAL A 71 8.67 0.21 15.05
CA VAL A 71 9.41 -0.96 15.54
C VAL A 71 8.42 -2.08 15.81
N CYS A 72 8.62 -3.22 15.17
CA CYS A 72 7.68 -4.31 15.17
C CYS A 72 8.35 -5.66 15.46
N PRO A 73 7.62 -6.64 16.01
CA PRO A 73 8.15 -7.98 16.23
C PRO A 73 8.36 -8.72 14.91
N VAL A 74 9.43 -9.50 14.88
CA VAL A 74 9.68 -10.48 13.80
C VAL A 74 9.06 -11.81 14.22
N LEU A 75 8.20 -12.32 13.35
CA LEU A 75 7.52 -13.60 13.50
C LEU A 75 7.99 -14.57 12.43
N THR A 76 7.69 -15.85 12.63
CA THR A 76 7.93 -16.90 11.64
C THR A 76 6.63 -17.60 11.31
N GLY A 77 6.34 -17.82 10.04
CA GLY A 77 5.15 -18.51 9.58
C GLY A 77 4.64 -18.02 8.23
N ARG A 78 3.36 -18.35 7.96
CA ARG A 78 2.70 -17.92 6.73
C ARG A 78 2.25 -16.47 6.82
N SER A 79 2.48 -15.73 5.75
CA SER A 79 2.18 -14.31 5.67
C SER A 79 1.72 -13.93 4.26
N VAL A 80 1.08 -12.76 4.14
CA VAL A 80 0.54 -12.25 2.88
C VAL A 80 1.29 -10.99 2.47
N ALA A 81 1.74 -10.99 1.23
CA ALA A 81 2.56 -9.97 0.62
C ALA A 81 1.88 -9.35 -0.62
N ASN A 82 2.35 -8.17 -1.00
CA ASN A 82 2.15 -7.60 -2.33
C ASN A 82 3.37 -7.92 -3.20
N GLY A 83 3.23 -8.90 -4.09
CA GLY A 83 4.32 -9.39 -4.94
C GLY A 83 4.95 -8.31 -5.79
N ALA A 84 4.15 -7.39 -6.32
CA ALA A 84 4.65 -6.29 -7.14
C ALA A 84 5.60 -5.34 -6.41
N LEU A 85 5.48 -5.20 -5.08
CA LEU A 85 6.41 -4.40 -4.27
C LEU A 85 7.66 -5.17 -3.85
N MET A 86 7.62 -6.50 -3.93
CA MET A 86 8.69 -7.40 -3.50
C MET A 86 9.42 -8.08 -4.69
N ASN A 87 9.18 -7.61 -5.92
CA ASN A 87 9.70 -8.24 -7.14
C ASN A 87 9.35 -9.74 -7.22
N ASN A 88 8.18 -10.13 -6.72
CA ASN A 88 7.67 -11.50 -6.64
C ASN A 88 8.62 -12.47 -5.91
N SER A 89 9.40 -11.98 -4.93
CA SER A 89 10.28 -12.79 -4.09
C SER A 89 9.97 -12.61 -2.61
N CYS A 90 9.83 -13.71 -1.89
CA CYS A 90 9.73 -13.70 -0.43
C CYS A 90 11.10 -13.53 0.26
N ASP A 91 12.19 -13.69 -0.47
CA ASP A 91 13.54 -13.60 0.08
C ASP A 91 13.90 -12.15 0.39
N ALA A 92 14.31 -11.90 1.61
CA ALA A 92 14.83 -10.60 2.02
C ALA A 92 16.35 -10.61 2.05
N PRO A 93 17.01 -9.47 1.77
CA PRO A 93 18.47 -9.36 1.92
C PRO A 93 18.93 -9.68 3.35
N ALA A 94 20.20 -10.04 3.51
CA ALA A 94 20.78 -10.34 4.82
C ALA A 94 20.58 -9.18 5.82
N GLY A 95 20.16 -9.50 7.03
CA GLY A 95 19.86 -8.52 8.08
C GLY A 95 18.52 -7.82 7.94
N LYS A 96 17.73 -8.14 6.92
CA LYS A 96 16.40 -7.55 6.68
C LYS A 96 15.30 -8.61 6.73
N VAL A 97 14.06 -8.14 6.86
CA VAL A 97 12.84 -8.92 6.70
C VAL A 97 11.80 -8.07 5.98
N TRP A 98 10.86 -8.71 5.31
CA TRP A 98 9.70 -8.00 4.76
C TRP A 98 8.67 -7.72 5.84
N SER A 99 8.02 -6.58 5.78
CA SER A 99 6.85 -6.27 6.60
C SER A 99 5.60 -6.85 5.94
N LEU A 100 4.97 -7.84 6.56
CA LEU A 100 3.87 -8.59 5.96
C LEU A 100 2.69 -8.72 6.93
N PHE A 101 1.51 -9.03 6.39
CA PHE A 101 0.37 -9.43 7.17
C PHE A 101 0.48 -10.91 7.56
N SER A 102 0.20 -11.22 8.81
CA SER A 102 0.06 -12.60 9.26
C SER A 102 -1.22 -13.23 8.70
N THR A 103 -1.18 -14.54 8.44
CA THR A 103 -2.39 -15.33 8.16
C THR A 103 -3.05 -15.88 9.42
N VAL A 104 -2.46 -15.63 10.59
CA VAL A 104 -3.04 -16.06 11.88
C VAL A 104 -4.13 -15.08 12.28
N SER A 105 -5.34 -15.60 12.56
CA SER A 105 -6.53 -14.79 12.84
C SER A 105 -6.40 -13.91 14.08
N GLU A 106 -5.61 -14.34 15.05
CA GLU A 106 -5.33 -13.63 16.29
C GLU A 106 -4.27 -12.52 16.12
N ALA A 107 -3.57 -12.50 14.97
CA ALA A 107 -2.57 -11.49 14.72
C ALA A 107 -3.22 -10.10 14.61
N PRO A 108 -2.71 -9.10 15.34
CA PRO A 108 -3.35 -7.78 15.43
C PRO A 108 -3.51 -7.04 14.11
N GLN A 109 -2.71 -7.38 13.12
CA GLN A 109 -2.64 -6.69 11.84
C GLN A 109 -3.05 -7.58 10.65
N ALA A 110 -3.68 -8.73 10.91
CA ALA A 110 -4.17 -9.58 9.84
C ALA A 110 -5.29 -8.86 9.08
N PRO A 111 -5.19 -8.71 7.75
CA PRO A 111 -6.24 -8.05 6.98
C PRO A 111 -7.46 -8.97 6.81
N SER A 112 -8.63 -8.37 6.70
CA SER A 112 -9.91 -9.08 6.62
C SER A 112 -10.03 -10.04 5.42
N TRP A 113 -9.38 -9.72 4.31
CA TRP A 113 -9.36 -10.57 3.13
C TRP A 113 -8.37 -11.74 3.22
N ALA A 114 -7.46 -11.74 4.19
CA ALA A 114 -6.51 -12.83 4.43
C ALA A 114 -6.98 -13.79 5.50
N VAL A 115 -7.81 -13.33 6.43
CA VAL A 115 -8.34 -14.12 7.55
C VAL A 115 -9.78 -13.71 7.86
N ALA A 116 -10.55 -14.64 8.37
CA ALA A 116 -11.90 -14.42 8.87
C ALA A 116 -12.02 -15.03 10.28
N PRO A 117 -12.83 -14.45 11.19
CA PRO A 117 -13.61 -13.23 11.06
C PRO A 117 -12.76 -11.96 11.18
N LEU A 118 -13.32 -10.85 10.71
CA LEU A 118 -12.72 -9.53 10.83
C LEU A 118 -12.84 -9.04 12.27
N VAL A 119 -11.70 -8.79 12.91
CA VAL A 119 -11.66 -8.17 14.23
C VAL A 119 -11.32 -6.69 14.08
N SER A 120 -12.28 -5.83 14.39
CA SER A 120 -12.05 -4.39 14.43
C SER A 120 -11.19 -4.02 15.64
N ARG A 121 -10.17 -3.21 15.41
CA ARG A 121 -9.27 -2.71 16.45
C ARG A 121 -9.15 -1.20 16.35
N SER A 122 -9.10 -0.53 17.48
CA SER A 122 -8.84 0.90 17.57
C SER A 122 -7.64 1.15 18.48
N PHE A 123 -6.88 2.20 18.18
CA PHE A 123 -5.76 2.63 19.01
C PHE A 123 -5.61 4.15 18.91
N ILE A 124 -5.06 4.74 19.95
CA ILE A 124 -4.82 6.18 20.03
C ILE A 124 -3.39 6.44 19.58
N LEU A 125 -3.24 7.27 18.56
CA LEU A 125 -1.93 7.73 18.12
C LEU A 125 -1.41 8.83 19.07
N GLY A 126 -0.13 8.77 19.40
CA GLY A 126 0.54 9.84 20.13
C GLY A 126 0.66 11.12 19.31
N LYS A 127 0.96 12.25 19.97
CA LYS A 127 1.32 13.50 19.28
C LYS A 127 2.50 13.25 18.34
N ASN A 128 2.44 13.82 17.14
CA ASN A 128 3.47 13.69 16.10
C ASN A 128 3.67 12.26 15.57
N SER A 129 2.67 11.39 15.69
CA SER A 129 2.66 10.09 15.05
C SER A 129 1.55 10.02 14.02
N GLY A 130 1.70 9.17 13.01
CA GLY A 130 0.72 8.92 11.96
C GLY A 130 0.53 7.44 11.72
N MET A 131 -0.54 7.08 11.01
CA MET A 131 -0.66 5.74 10.45
C MET A 131 0.24 5.62 9.23
N SER A 132 1.05 4.57 9.18
CA SER A 132 1.85 4.28 8.00
C SER A 132 1.55 2.88 7.47
N ASN A 133 1.70 2.74 6.17
CA ASN A 133 1.59 1.48 5.48
C ASN A 133 2.99 0.96 5.17
N GLN A 134 3.45 -0.01 5.96
CA GLN A 134 4.72 -0.69 5.74
C GLN A 134 4.56 -2.00 4.96
N TRP A 135 3.37 -2.37 4.52
CA TRP A 135 3.12 -3.65 3.86
C TRP A 135 3.97 -3.84 2.61
N SER A 136 4.76 -4.93 2.64
CA SER A 136 5.69 -5.32 1.58
C SER A 136 6.87 -4.35 1.38
N PHE A 137 7.21 -3.61 2.43
CA PHE A 137 8.47 -2.85 2.51
C PHE A 137 9.50 -3.61 3.36
N LEU A 138 10.79 -3.34 3.10
CA LEU A 138 11.89 -3.92 3.86
C LEU A 138 12.03 -3.25 5.23
N CYS A 139 12.29 -4.09 6.24
CA CYS A 139 12.60 -3.69 7.61
C CYS A 139 14.03 -4.13 7.95
N ASP A 140 14.71 -3.35 8.76
CA ASP A 140 16.02 -3.68 9.29
C ASP A 140 15.85 -4.47 10.59
N LYS A 141 16.34 -5.72 10.64
CA LYS A 141 16.35 -6.52 11.89
C LYS A 141 17.30 -5.87 12.89
N GLN A 142 16.82 -5.69 14.12
CA GLN A 142 17.67 -5.19 15.20
C GLN A 142 18.71 -6.27 15.56
N VAL A 143 19.95 -5.84 15.88
CA VAL A 143 21.04 -6.77 16.20
C VAL A 143 20.77 -7.51 17.51
N LYS A 144 20.13 -6.86 18.49
CA LYS A 144 19.81 -7.43 19.79
C LYS A 144 18.33 -7.72 19.93
N LYS A 145 18.00 -8.86 20.55
CA LYS A 145 16.63 -9.17 20.95
C LYS A 145 16.24 -8.33 22.17
N THR A 146 14.99 -7.90 22.22
CA THR A 146 14.42 -7.21 23.38
C THR A 146 13.48 -8.17 24.10
N ASN A 147 13.75 -8.49 25.35
CA ASN A 147 13.00 -9.49 26.15
C ASN A 147 12.79 -10.82 25.42
N GLY A 148 13.81 -11.30 24.71
CA GLY A 148 13.75 -12.54 23.95
C GLY A 148 13.09 -12.42 22.57
N VAL A 149 12.46 -11.30 22.23
CA VAL A 149 11.77 -11.07 20.96
C VAL A 149 12.70 -10.37 19.97
N GLN A 150 12.79 -10.90 18.76
CA GLN A 150 13.47 -10.24 17.67
C GLN A 150 12.60 -9.08 17.18
N LEU A 151 13.17 -7.87 17.11
CA LEU A 151 12.50 -6.69 16.58
C LEU A 151 13.10 -6.28 15.23
N ALA A 152 12.32 -5.54 14.46
CA ALA A 152 12.76 -4.89 13.23
C ALA A 152 12.24 -3.45 13.15
N SER A 153 13.04 -2.56 12.60
CA SER A 153 12.66 -1.18 12.27
C SER A 153 12.12 -1.16 10.85
N CYS A 154 10.85 -0.83 10.69
CA CYS A 154 10.12 -0.84 9.43
C CYS A 154 9.82 0.58 8.99
N TYR A 155 9.96 0.85 7.70
CA TYR A 155 9.76 2.15 7.10
C TYR A 155 8.67 2.06 6.04
N GLY A 156 7.86 3.11 5.92
CA GLY A 156 6.80 3.16 4.93
C GLY A 156 6.15 4.54 4.83
N PRO A 157 5.29 4.73 3.81
CA PRO A 157 4.60 6.00 3.64
C PRO A 157 3.60 6.25 4.77
N ILE A 158 3.61 7.47 5.31
CA ILE A 158 2.55 7.94 6.21
C ILE A 158 1.36 8.31 5.33
N ASN A 159 0.19 7.77 5.64
CA ASN A 159 -1.05 8.16 5.01
C ASN A 159 -1.46 9.53 5.58
N GLU A 160 -1.59 10.53 4.73
CA GLU A 160 -2.26 11.77 5.08
C GLU A 160 -3.74 11.46 5.26
N SER A 161 -4.27 11.78 6.44
CA SER A 161 -5.69 11.64 6.79
C SER A 161 -6.50 12.83 6.25
#